data_40285992afa787e40dbe2a0bbf036c6b
#
_entry.id   40285992afa787e40dbe2a0bbf036c6b
#
_cell.length_a   1.000
_cell.length_b   1.000
_cell.length_c   1.000
_cell.angle_alpha   90.00
_cell.angle_beta   90.00
_cell.angle_gamma   90.00
#
_symmetry.space_group_name_H-M   'P 1'
#
loop_
_entity.id
_entity.type
_entity.pdbx_description
1 polymer ?
#
loop_
_entity_poly.entity_id
_entity_poly.type
_entity_poly.pdbx_seq_one_letter_code
_entity_poly.pdbx_strand_id
1 'polypeptide(L)'
;MKTGITGGIGSGKSYVCKLLAERGITVYDCDSAAKRLMRTSQELRQRLTDLIGPETYLHTHHATAEQGEWQLNKAAVAQFLLASEANAHAVDAIVHPAVFHDFEESGLQWMESAILFESGINRLVDRVIVVTAPEEVRIDRIMKRDAISREKAIEWIGRQWPQEEVRQRADFEIVNDGVADLNQQIDNILHILE
;
A
#
# COMPACT_ATOMS: atom_id res chain seq x y z
N MET A 1 4.79 -20.34 4.55
CA MET A 1 4.71 -19.25 5.57
C MET A 1 4.54 -17.94 4.84
N LYS A 2 3.52 -17.15 5.18
CA LYS A 2 3.24 -15.85 4.55
C LYS A 2 3.91 -14.70 5.34
N THR A 3 4.53 -13.76 4.65
CA THR A 3 5.25 -12.64 5.26
C THR A 3 4.74 -11.29 4.74
N GLY A 4 4.40 -10.40 5.65
CA GLY A 4 4.00 -9.02 5.35
C GLY A 4 5.16 -8.04 5.54
N ILE A 5 5.28 -7.10 4.63
CA ILE A 5 6.24 -5.99 4.72
C ILE A 5 5.46 -4.70 4.90
N THR A 6 5.79 -3.96 5.95
CA THR A 6 5.17 -2.67 6.24
C THR A 6 6.21 -1.60 6.56
N GLY A 7 5.75 -0.40 6.82
CA GLY A 7 6.56 0.76 7.19
C GLY A 7 5.98 2.03 6.62
N GLY A 8 6.16 3.12 7.32
CA GLY A 8 5.59 4.41 6.99
C GLY A 8 6.09 4.99 5.67
N ILE A 9 5.37 5.97 5.17
CA ILE A 9 5.78 6.75 4.00
C ILE A 9 7.22 7.28 4.19
N GLY A 10 8.06 7.17 3.16
CA GLY A 10 9.46 7.60 3.21
C GLY A 10 10.43 6.60 3.86
N SER A 11 9.96 5.49 4.49
CA SER A 11 10.85 4.48 5.09
C SER A 11 11.70 3.71 4.07
N GLY A 12 11.24 3.61 2.81
CA GLY A 12 11.95 2.90 1.75
C GLY A 12 11.53 1.45 1.55
N LYS A 13 10.30 1.08 1.93
CA LYS A 13 9.71 -0.26 1.67
C LYS A 13 9.92 -0.75 0.25
N SER A 14 9.60 0.08 -0.76
CA SER A 14 9.72 -0.30 -2.17
C SER A 14 11.16 -0.63 -2.57
N TYR A 15 12.16 -0.01 -1.92
CA TYR A 15 13.56 -0.37 -2.15
C TYR A 15 13.90 -1.74 -1.53
N VAL A 16 13.41 -2.01 -0.32
CA VAL A 16 13.53 -3.35 0.30
C VAL A 16 12.85 -4.42 -0.56
N CYS A 17 11.63 -4.15 -1.07
CA CYS A 17 10.94 -5.07 -1.98
C CYS A 17 11.75 -5.34 -3.26
N LYS A 18 12.44 -4.32 -3.80
CA LYS A 18 13.35 -4.52 -4.94
C LYS A 18 14.53 -5.44 -4.59
N LEU A 19 15.15 -5.27 -3.44
CA LEU A 19 16.24 -6.15 -2.97
C LEU A 19 15.77 -7.58 -2.74
N LEU A 20 14.53 -7.78 -2.30
CA LEU A 20 13.90 -9.10 -2.21
C LEU A 20 13.65 -9.72 -3.59
N ALA A 21 13.20 -8.91 -4.55
CA ALA A 21 13.01 -9.37 -5.93
C ALA A 21 14.34 -9.83 -6.59
N GLU A 22 15.45 -9.16 -6.29
CA GLU A 22 16.80 -9.58 -6.72
C GLU A 22 17.20 -10.96 -6.14
N ARG A 23 16.56 -11.40 -5.05
CA ARG A 23 16.69 -12.73 -4.43
C ARG A 23 15.63 -13.74 -4.89
N GLY A 24 14.85 -13.39 -5.92
CA GLY A 24 13.79 -14.25 -6.47
C GLY A 24 12.48 -14.24 -5.68
N ILE A 25 12.32 -13.35 -4.70
CA ILE A 25 11.11 -13.23 -3.91
C ILE A 25 10.15 -12.25 -4.57
N THR A 26 8.99 -12.76 -5.01
CA THR A 26 7.92 -11.92 -5.56
C THR A 26 7.04 -11.41 -4.43
N VAL A 27 6.93 -10.10 -4.32
CA VAL A 27 6.12 -9.41 -3.30
C VAL A 27 4.85 -8.87 -3.95
N TYR A 28 3.69 -9.21 -3.36
CA TYR A 28 2.39 -8.67 -3.75
C TYR A 28 2.27 -7.23 -3.23
N ASP A 29 2.11 -6.28 -4.13
CA ASP A 29 1.93 -4.86 -3.81
C ASP A 29 0.43 -4.56 -3.64
N CYS A 30 -0.01 -4.38 -2.40
CA CYS A 30 -1.42 -4.14 -2.06
C CYS A 30 -1.95 -2.81 -2.65
N ASP A 31 -1.13 -1.76 -2.72
CA ASP A 31 -1.55 -0.47 -3.28
C ASP A 31 -1.76 -0.54 -4.81
N SER A 32 -0.83 -1.19 -5.50
CA SER A 32 -0.97 -1.45 -6.94
C SER A 32 -2.15 -2.38 -7.24
N ALA A 33 -2.38 -3.39 -6.41
CA ALA A 33 -3.52 -4.30 -6.55
C ALA A 33 -4.85 -3.56 -6.33
N ALA A 34 -4.98 -2.73 -5.30
CA ALA A 34 -6.16 -1.90 -5.08
C ALA A 34 -6.48 -1.03 -6.29
N LYS A 35 -5.48 -0.32 -6.83
CA LYS A 35 -5.61 0.51 -8.03
C LYS A 35 -6.02 -0.31 -9.27
N ARG A 36 -5.45 -1.51 -9.43
CA ARG A 36 -5.81 -2.43 -10.50
C ARG A 36 -7.25 -2.92 -10.36
N LEU A 37 -7.62 -3.41 -9.19
CA LEU A 37 -8.95 -3.95 -8.92
C LEU A 37 -10.05 -2.89 -9.09
N MET A 38 -9.84 -1.68 -8.60
CA MET A 38 -10.77 -0.57 -8.81
C MET A 38 -10.99 -0.25 -10.31
N ARG A 39 -10.01 -0.52 -11.18
CA ARG A 39 -10.15 -0.31 -12.64
C ARG A 39 -10.79 -1.50 -13.36
N THR A 40 -10.50 -2.73 -12.92
CA THR A 40 -10.82 -3.94 -13.69
C THR A 40 -11.99 -4.75 -13.12
N SER A 41 -12.26 -4.67 -11.81
CA SER A 41 -13.33 -5.43 -11.19
C SER A 41 -14.69 -4.78 -11.42
N GLN A 42 -15.59 -5.51 -12.07
CA GLN A 42 -16.98 -5.07 -12.28
C GLN A 42 -17.73 -4.96 -10.94
N GLU A 43 -17.47 -5.88 -10.02
CA GLU A 43 -18.09 -5.86 -8.68
C GLU A 43 -17.67 -4.62 -7.89
N LEU A 44 -16.35 -4.31 -7.84
CA LEU A 44 -15.88 -3.10 -7.15
C LEU A 44 -16.43 -1.83 -7.80
N ARG A 45 -16.49 -1.79 -9.14
CA ARG A 45 -17.08 -0.66 -9.85
C ARG A 45 -18.53 -0.43 -9.42
N GLN A 46 -19.34 -1.48 -9.37
CA GLN A 46 -20.73 -1.36 -8.94
C GLN A 46 -20.83 -0.84 -7.52
N ARG A 47 -20.13 -1.49 -6.58
CA ARG A 47 -20.17 -1.12 -5.14
C ARG A 47 -19.66 0.29 -4.87
N LEU A 48 -18.60 0.71 -5.55
CA LEU A 48 -18.07 2.08 -5.43
C LEU A 48 -19.01 3.11 -6.07
N THR A 49 -19.68 2.77 -7.19
CA THR A 49 -20.70 3.64 -7.79
C THR A 49 -21.91 3.79 -6.88
N ASP A 50 -22.37 2.71 -6.25
CA ASP A 50 -23.50 2.75 -5.30
C ASP A 50 -23.18 3.58 -4.06
N LEU A 51 -21.92 3.57 -3.60
CA LEU A 51 -21.48 4.33 -2.43
C LEU A 51 -21.24 5.82 -2.74
N ILE A 52 -20.52 6.11 -3.82
CA ILE A 52 -20.01 7.46 -4.12
C ILE A 52 -20.96 8.22 -5.05
N GLY A 53 -21.57 7.51 -6.01
CA GLY A 53 -22.47 8.08 -7.00
C GLY A 53 -22.08 7.76 -8.43
N PRO A 54 -22.94 8.10 -9.41
CA PRO A 54 -22.75 7.73 -10.82
C PRO A 54 -21.50 8.35 -11.48
N GLU A 55 -20.98 9.43 -10.90
CA GLU A 55 -19.77 10.10 -11.40
C GLU A 55 -18.47 9.37 -11.03
N THR A 56 -18.53 8.27 -10.25
CA THR A 56 -17.36 7.51 -9.80
C THR A 56 -16.58 6.92 -10.96
N TYR A 57 -17.27 6.52 -12.02
CA TYR A 57 -16.64 6.01 -13.24
C TYR A 57 -17.19 6.74 -14.47
N LEU A 58 -16.28 7.08 -15.36
CA LEU A 58 -16.60 7.69 -16.65
C LEU A 58 -16.55 6.62 -17.73
N HIS A 59 -17.58 6.59 -18.57
CA HIS A 59 -17.58 5.72 -19.74
C HIS A 59 -16.94 6.46 -20.92
N THR A 60 -15.79 6.01 -21.35
CA THR A 60 -15.10 6.60 -22.50
C THR A 60 -15.39 5.78 -23.75
N HIS A 61 -16.00 6.43 -24.76
CA HIS A 61 -16.16 5.86 -26.08
C HIS A 61 -14.90 6.20 -26.90
N HIS A 62 -14.01 5.24 -27.11
CA HIS A 62 -12.96 5.38 -28.11
C HIS A 62 -13.52 4.97 -29.46
N ALA A 63 -13.25 5.77 -30.49
CA ALA A 63 -13.76 5.56 -31.87
C ALA A 63 -13.34 4.22 -32.51
N THR A 64 -12.43 3.48 -31.88
CA THR A 64 -11.85 2.22 -32.37
C THR A 64 -12.21 1.00 -31.50
N ALA A 65 -12.93 1.17 -30.39
CA ALA A 65 -13.31 0.06 -29.50
C ALA A 65 -14.83 -0.19 -29.62
N GLU A 66 -15.22 -1.40 -29.96
CA GLU A 66 -16.64 -1.82 -30.00
C GLU A 66 -17.33 -1.79 -28.65
N GLN A 67 -16.55 -1.78 -27.56
CA GLN A 67 -17.01 -1.61 -26.19
C GLN A 67 -16.21 -0.48 -25.52
N GLY A 68 -16.91 0.57 -25.05
CA GLY A 68 -16.30 1.65 -24.30
C GLY A 68 -15.60 1.15 -23.03
N GLU A 69 -14.56 1.85 -22.60
CA GLU A 69 -13.79 1.52 -21.41
C GLU A 69 -14.27 2.35 -20.22
N TRP A 70 -14.41 1.69 -19.06
CA TRP A 70 -14.73 2.39 -17.80
C TRP A 70 -13.45 2.90 -17.14
N GLN A 71 -13.40 4.20 -16.90
CA GLN A 71 -12.28 4.86 -16.26
C GLN A 71 -12.69 5.44 -14.91
N LEU A 72 -11.90 5.13 -13.85
CA LEU A 72 -12.14 5.69 -12.53
C LEU A 72 -11.97 7.21 -12.55
N ASN A 73 -13.00 7.94 -12.12
CA ASN A 73 -12.95 9.38 -11.93
C ASN A 73 -12.23 9.72 -10.62
N LYS A 74 -10.92 9.90 -10.71
CA LYS A 74 -10.07 10.16 -9.55
C LYS A 74 -10.50 11.42 -8.78
N ALA A 75 -11.04 12.43 -9.45
CA ALA A 75 -11.48 13.66 -8.82
C ALA A 75 -12.72 13.42 -7.95
N ALA A 76 -13.72 12.70 -8.46
CA ALA A 76 -14.94 12.37 -7.70
C ALA A 76 -14.60 11.51 -6.48
N VAL A 77 -13.74 10.48 -6.65
CA VAL A 77 -13.30 9.63 -5.54
C VAL A 77 -12.52 10.44 -4.51
N ALA A 78 -11.58 11.29 -4.93
CA ALA A 78 -10.81 12.12 -4.01
C ALA A 78 -11.71 13.09 -3.24
N GLN A 79 -12.69 13.73 -3.90
CA GLN A 79 -13.65 14.60 -3.25
C GLN A 79 -14.47 13.86 -2.19
N PHE A 80 -14.94 12.65 -2.49
CA PHE A 80 -15.68 11.81 -1.56
C PHE A 80 -14.83 11.44 -0.34
N LEU A 81 -13.58 10.98 -0.55
CA LEU A 81 -12.65 10.60 0.51
C LEU A 81 -12.29 11.77 1.43
N LEU A 82 -12.13 12.98 0.88
CA LEU A 82 -11.76 14.18 1.63
C LEU A 82 -12.92 14.78 2.42
N ALA A 83 -14.16 14.40 2.11
CA ALA A 83 -15.34 14.96 2.75
C ALA A 83 -15.51 14.52 4.22
N SER A 84 -15.09 13.29 4.57
CA SER A 84 -15.10 12.80 5.96
C SER A 84 -14.27 11.52 6.12
N GLU A 85 -13.82 11.25 7.36
CA GLU A 85 -13.19 9.95 7.71
C GLU A 85 -14.16 8.77 7.51
N ALA A 86 -15.44 8.96 7.78
CA ALA A 86 -16.47 7.94 7.55
C ALA A 86 -16.52 7.51 6.08
N ASN A 87 -16.37 8.45 5.15
CA ASN A 87 -16.32 8.16 3.72
C ASN A 87 -15.07 7.35 3.35
N ALA A 88 -13.92 7.70 3.91
CA ALA A 88 -12.69 6.93 3.70
C ALA A 88 -12.87 5.49 4.20
N HIS A 89 -13.37 5.30 5.42
CA HIS A 89 -13.68 3.97 5.97
C HIS A 89 -14.69 3.18 5.13
N ALA A 90 -15.71 3.85 4.56
CA ALA A 90 -16.68 3.18 3.71
C ALA A 90 -16.06 2.67 2.40
N VAL A 91 -15.15 3.43 1.79
CA VAL A 91 -14.39 2.98 0.62
C VAL A 91 -13.45 1.83 0.98
N ASP A 92 -12.72 1.94 2.09
CA ASP A 92 -11.83 0.89 2.60
C ASP A 92 -12.57 -0.42 2.86
N ALA A 93 -13.79 -0.35 3.43
CA ALA A 93 -14.64 -1.53 3.67
C ALA A 93 -15.07 -2.25 2.37
N ILE A 94 -14.99 -1.59 1.22
CA ILE A 94 -15.25 -2.19 -0.10
C ILE A 94 -13.96 -2.69 -0.72
N VAL A 95 -12.88 -1.91 -0.67
CA VAL A 95 -11.64 -2.19 -1.41
C VAL A 95 -10.76 -3.20 -0.69
N HIS A 96 -10.59 -3.10 0.63
CA HIS A 96 -9.71 -3.99 1.38
C HIS A 96 -10.09 -5.47 1.25
N PRO A 97 -11.36 -5.90 1.40
CA PRO A 97 -11.71 -7.30 1.23
C PRO A 97 -11.38 -7.86 -0.17
N ALA A 98 -11.51 -7.03 -1.21
CA ALA A 98 -11.16 -7.44 -2.56
C ALA A 98 -9.64 -7.62 -2.74
N VAL A 99 -8.83 -6.73 -2.14
CA VAL A 99 -7.36 -6.88 -2.12
C VAL A 99 -6.95 -8.12 -1.33
N PHE A 100 -7.62 -8.41 -0.20
CA PHE A 100 -7.34 -9.58 0.62
C PHE A 100 -7.59 -10.86 -0.16
N HIS A 101 -8.74 -10.95 -0.82
CA HIS A 101 -9.09 -12.08 -1.66
C HIS A 101 -8.11 -12.25 -2.84
N ASP A 102 -7.78 -11.16 -3.53
CA ASP A 102 -6.83 -11.18 -4.66
C ASP A 102 -5.42 -11.62 -4.22
N PHE A 103 -4.98 -11.23 -3.03
CA PHE A 103 -3.73 -11.75 -2.46
C PHE A 103 -3.81 -13.25 -2.20
N GLU A 104 -4.88 -13.75 -1.61
CA GLU A 104 -5.05 -15.19 -1.34
C GLU A 104 -5.07 -16.01 -2.64
N GLU A 105 -5.78 -15.54 -3.66
CA GLU A 105 -5.84 -16.17 -4.99
C GLU A 105 -4.51 -16.10 -5.75
N SER A 106 -3.68 -15.10 -5.48
CA SER A 106 -2.38 -14.94 -6.15
C SER A 106 -1.40 -16.08 -5.86
N GLY A 107 -1.58 -16.79 -4.75
CA GLY A 107 -0.65 -17.82 -4.27
C GLY A 107 0.69 -17.29 -3.77
N LEU A 108 0.89 -15.96 -3.79
CA LEU A 108 2.13 -15.34 -3.32
C LEU A 108 2.27 -15.46 -1.80
N GLN A 109 3.51 -15.61 -1.35
CA GLN A 109 3.84 -15.77 0.08
C GLN A 109 4.25 -14.44 0.74
N TRP A 110 4.53 -13.41 -0.06
CA TRP A 110 4.99 -12.11 0.43
C TRP A 110 4.06 -11.01 -0.03
N MET A 111 3.72 -10.09 0.87
CA MET A 111 2.95 -8.89 0.53
C MET A 111 3.60 -7.63 1.09
N GLU A 112 3.34 -6.50 0.47
CA GLU A 112 3.70 -5.17 0.94
C GLU A 112 2.44 -4.31 1.11
N SER A 113 2.33 -3.66 2.27
CA SER A 113 1.30 -2.67 2.54
C SER A 113 1.81 -1.60 3.49
N ALA A 114 1.64 -0.33 3.14
CA ALA A 114 1.97 0.79 4.03
C ALA A 114 1.04 0.91 5.24
N ILE A 115 -0.14 0.30 5.16
CA ILE A 115 -1.21 0.32 6.17
C ILE A 115 -1.57 -1.12 6.60
N LEU A 116 -0.57 -1.96 6.78
CA LEU A 116 -0.73 -3.40 7.01
C LEU A 116 -1.57 -3.69 8.27
N PHE A 117 -1.32 -2.99 9.35
CA PHE A 117 -2.06 -3.14 10.60
C PHE A 117 -3.39 -2.37 10.56
N GLU A 118 -3.40 -1.17 10.04
CA GLU A 118 -4.57 -0.29 9.94
C GLU A 118 -5.69 -0.93 9.10
N SER A 119 -5.33 -1.60 8.01
CA SER A 119 -6.28 -2.31 7.15
C SER A 119 -6.73 -3.66 7.69
N GLY A 120 -6.00 -4.21 8.67
CA GLY A 120 -6.23 -5.54 9.21
C GLY A 120 -5.78 -6.69 8.31
N ILE A 121 -5.04 -6.42 7.21
CA ILE A 121 -4.51 -7.46 6.31
C ILE A 121 -3.39 -8.28 6.97
N ASN A 122 -2.79 -7.77 8.05
CA ASN A 122 -1.80 -8.49 8.84
C ASN A 122 -2.28 -9.87 9.31
N ARG A 123 -3.60 -10.10 9.42
CA ARG A 123 -4.18 -11.42 9.76
C ARG A 123 -3.96 -12.50 8.71
N LEU A 124 -3.56 -12.13 7.49
CA LEU A 124 -3.30 -13.07 6.39
C LEU A 124 -1.84 -13.50 6.30
N VAL A 125 -0.98 -12.98 7.18
CA VAL A 125 0.45 -13.29 7.21
C VAL A 125 0.87 -13.87 8.55
N ASP A 126 1.89 -14.72 8.52
CA ASP A 126 2.45 -15.38 9.71
C ASP A 126 3.53 -14.55 10.38
N ARG A 127 4.21 -13.70 9.60
CA ARG A 127 5.31 -12.83 10.05
C ARG A 127 5.20 -11.44 9.43
N VAL A 128 5.65 -10.45 10.17
CA VAL A 128 5.68 -9.07 9.73
C VAL A 128 7.10 -8.50 9.84
N ILE A 129 7.56 -7.92 8.75
CA ILE A 129 8.81 -7.14 8.68
C ILE A 129 8.41 -5.66 8.59
N VAL A 130 8.90 -4.83 9.51
CA VAL A 130 8.76 -3.38 9.40
C VAL A 130 10.03 -2.76 8.83
N VAL A 131 9.88 -1.88 7.85
CA VAL A 131 10.98 -1.04 7.35
C VAL A 131 10.88 0.31 8.04
N THR A 132 11.92 0.67 8.79
CA THR A 132 12.01 1.93 9.53
C THR A 132 13.07 2.86 8.96
N ALA A 133 12.91 4.15 9.19
CA ALA A 133 13.94 5.15 8.96
C ALA A 133 13.74 6.32 9.93
N PRO A 134 14.81 7.06 10.29
CA PRO A 134 14.69 8.29 11.06
C PRO A 134 13.72 9.27 10.41
N GLU A 135 12.95 10.00 11.21
CA GLU A 135 11.90 10.89 10.71
C GLU A 135 12.43 11.93 9.72
N GLU A 136 13.57 12.53 10.01
CA GLU A 136 14.21 13.50 9.11
C GLU A 136 14.57 12.89 7.75
N VAL A 137 15.07 11.66 7.74
CA VAL A 137 15.38 10.92 6.50
C VAL A 137 14.10 10.64 5.70
N ARG A 138 13.01 10.31 6.39
CA ARG A 138 11.70 10.09 5.75
C ARG A 138 11.18 11.39 5.14
N ILE A 139 11.21 12.50 5.88
CA ILE A 139 10.80 13.82 5.42
C ILE A 139 11.58 14.22 4.15
N ASP A 140 12.91 14.12 4.19
CA ASP A 140 13.77 14.47 3.06
C ASP A 140 13.45 13.64 1.80
N ARG A 141 13.20 12.34 1.99
CA ARG A 141 12.84 11.43 0.88
C ARG A 141 11.49 11.79 0.27
N ILE A 142 10.49 12.10 1.11
CA ILE A 142 9.14 12.49 0.68
C ILE A 142 9.21 13.82 -0.09
N MET A 143 9.87 14.82 0.47
CA MET A 143 10.03 16.13 -0.18
C MET A 143 10.68 15.99 -1.57
N LYS A 144 11.74 15.19 -1.69
CA LYS A 144 12.46 14.98 -2.96
C LYS A 144 11.61 14.21 -3.99
N ARG A 145 10.89 13.18 -3.54
CA ARG A 145 10.09 12.32 -4.43
C ARG A 145 8.86 13.04 -4.96
N ASP A 146 8.16 13.77 -4.09
CA ASP A 146 6.83 14.30 -4.38
C ASP A 146 6.83 15.83 -4.66
N ALA A 147 8.00 16.48 -4.57
CA ALA A 147 8.19 17.93 -4.76
C ALA A 147 7.24 18.77 -3.87
N ILE A 148 7.07 18.36 -2.60
CA ILE A 148 6.21 19.04 -1.62
C ILE A 148 7.01 19.70 -0.51
N SER A 149 6.36 20.58 0.28
CA SER A 149 6.99 21.23 1.41
C SER A 149 7.23 20.27 2.59
N ARG A 150 8.09 20.66 3.52
CA ARG A 150 8.38 19.94 4.75
C ARG A 150 7.12 19.76 5.61
N GLU A 151 6.32 20.82 5.75
CA GLU A 151 5.08 20.80 6.51
C GLU A 151 4.11 19.75 5.94
N LYS A 152 4.02 19.68 4.61
CA LYS A 152 3.18 18.69 3.93
C LYS A 152 3.70 17.27 4.10
N ALA A 153 5.01 17.07 4.09
CA ALA A 153 5.63 15.78 4.36
C ALA A 153 5.35 15.30 5.80
N ILE A 154 5.47 16.21 6.78
CA ILE A 154 5.14 15.92 8.19
C ILE A 154 3.64 15.59 8.34
N GLU A 155 2.76 16.34 7.69
CA GLU A 155 1.32 16.04 7.67
C GLU A 155 1.04 14.63 7.15
N TRP A 156 1.71 14.21 6.06
CA TRP A 156 1.51 12.87 5.51
C TRP A 156 2.03 11.76 6.43
N ILE A 157 3.16 11.99 7.10
CA ILE A 157 3.69 11.06 8.11
C ILE A 157 2.68 10.91 9.26
N GLY A 158 2.11 12.02 9.74
CA GLY A 158 1.15 12.03 10.85
C GLY A 158 -0.21 11.40 10.55
N ARG A 159 -0.52 11.09 9.29
CA ARG A 159 -1.74 10.35 8.90
C ARG A 159 -1.63 8.84 9.08
N GLN A 160 -0.43 8.32 9.27
CA GLN A 160 -0.17 6.90 9.52
C GLN A 160 0.06 6.66 11.00
N TRP A 161 -0.05 5.43 11.44
CA TRP A 161 0.33 5.06 12.79
C TRP A 161 1.79 5.45 13.09
N PRO A 162 2.11 5.81 14.35
CA PRO A 162 3.48 6.09 14.76
C PRO A 162 4.39 4.90 14.43
N GLN A 163 5.55 5.18 13.84
CA GLN A 163 6.50 4.13 13.43
C GLN A 163 6.86 3.19 14.59
N GLU A 164 6.98 3.74 15.80
CA GLU A 164 7.29 2.96 17.01
C GLU A 164 6.18 1.96 17.34
N GLU A 165 4.92 2.33 17.17
CA GLU A 165 3.80 1.42 17.40
C GLU A 165 3.77 0.27 16.38
N VAL A 166 4.04 0.56 15.12
CA VAL A 166 4.16 -0.45 14.06
C VAL A 166 5.35 -1.37 14.33
N ARG A 167 6.48 -0.82 14.77
CA ARG A 167 7.70 -1.55 15.10
C ARG A 167 7.47 -2.56 16.24
N GLN A 168 6.74 -2.17 17.27
CA GLN A 168 6.44 -3.05 18.42
C GLN A 168 5.54 -4.24 18.06
N ARG A 169 4.80 -4.15 16.95
CA ARG A 169 3.90 -5.22 16.47
C ARG A 169 4.53 -6.12 15.42
N ALA A 170 5.67 -5.73 14.87
CA ALA A 170 6.39 -6.49 13.85
C ALA A 170 7.30 -7.55 14.49
N ASP A 171 7.51 -8.66 13.77
CA ASP A 171 8.45 -9.71 14.19
C ASP A 171 9.89 -9.33 13.89
N PHE A 172 10.13 -8.56 12.82
CA PHE A 172 11.45 -8.15 12.37
C PHE A 172 11.46 -6.67 11.98
N GLU A 173 12.63 -6.05 12.13
CA GLU A 173 12.88 -4.68 11.70
C GLU A 173 14.01 -4.63 10.67
N ILE A 174 13.82 -3.83 9.62
CA ILE A 174 14.87 -3.42 8.68
C ILE A 174 15.06 -1.92 8.82
N VAL A 175 16.21 -1.51 9.34
CA VAL A 175 16.56 -0.10 9.50
C VAL A 175 17.16 0.43 8.20
N ASN A 176 16.49 1.40 7.58
CA ASN A 176 16.90 2.05 6.34
C ASN A 176 17.25 3.51 6.59
N ASP A 177 18.26 3.75 7.39
CA ASP A 177 18.74 5.09 7.77
C ASP A 177 19.73 5.71 6.74
N GLY A 178 20.13 4.93 5.75
CA GLY A 178 21.13 5.32 4.74
C GLY A 178 22.56 4.92 5.10
N VAL A 179 22.78 4.30 6.26
CA VAL A 179 24.09 3.84 6.75
C VAL A 179 24.12 2.32 6.92
N ALA A 180 23.06 1.75 7.51
CA ALA A 180 22.95 0.32 7.78
C ALA A 180 22.92 -0.51 6.48
N ASP A 181 23.62 -1.64 6.47
CA ASP A 181 23.64 -2.57 5.34
C ASP A 181 22.29 -3.31 5.24
N LEU A 182 21.50 -2.91 4.26
CA LEU A 182 20.17 -3.51 4.01
C LEU A 182 20.27 -4.94 3.51
N ASN A 183 21.30 -5.28 2.70
CA ASN A 183 21.48 -6.63 2.20
C ASN A 183 21.72 -7.60 3.34
N GLN A 184 22.63 -7.25 4.25
CA GLN A 184 22.92 -8.08 5.41
C GLN A 184 21.71 -8.25 6.31
N GLN A 185 20.93 -7.19 6.56
CA GLN A 185 19.70 -7.27 7.36
C GLN A 185 18.68 -8.21 6.71
N ILE A 186 18.45 -8.07 5.40
CA ILE A 186 17.54 -8.94 4.65
C ILE A 186 18.01 -10.40 4.71
N ASP A 187 19.29 -10.67 4.44
CA ASP A 187 19.82 -12.03 4.42
C ASP A 187 19.72 -12.71 5.79
N ASN A 188 19.95 -11.96 6.88
CA ASN A 188 19.74 -12.46 8.24
C ASN A 188 18.29 -12.83 8.52
N ILE A 189 17.33 -11.99 8.09
CA ILE A 189 15.90 -12.27 8.27
C ILE A 189 15.48 -13.48 7.43
N LEU A 190 15.92 -13.57 6.17
CA LEU A 190 15.58 -14.69 5.30
C LEU A 190 16.08 -16.01 5.89
N HIS A 191 17.30 -16.05 6.44
CA HIS A 191 17.84 -17.24 7.11
C HIS A 191 17.02 -17.68 8.34
N ILE A 192 16.35 -16.73 9.04
CA ILE A 192 15.49 -17.07 10.18
C ILE A 192 14.13 -17.61 9.68
N LEU A 193 13.69 -17.16 8.50
CA LEU A 193 12.38 -17.53 7.93
C LEU A 193 12.43 -18.86 7.16
N GLU A 194 13.59 -19.39 6.80
CA GLU A 194 13.81 -20.71 6.22
C GLU A 194 13.56 -21.83 7.23
#